data_cda6b50b35a52fcf33aa405503f694c9
#
_entry.id   cda6b50b35a52fcf33aa405503f694c9
#
_cell.length_a   1.000
_cell.length_b   1.000
_cell.length_c   1.000
_cell.angle_alpha   90.00
_cell.angle_beta   90.00
_cell.angle_gamma   90.00
#
_symmetry.space_group_name_H-M   'P 1'
#
loop_
_entity.id
_entity.type
_entity.pdbx_description
1 polymer ?
#
loop_
_entity_poly.entity_id
_entity_poly.type
_entity_poly.pdbx_seq_one_letter_code
_entity_poly.pdbx_strand_id
1 'polypeptide(L)'
;APVMAAPAAPAPVAATATAQVLPKADASALPSKGGQFIYDEFGVLDPAIRAQFEKQMYEHAQATGVEIVTLLVKDLGGKSAEDYAHAMMRQLRVGKLDVGNGAVLVVAPEQNQAAAVLGAGVRLDMGSHDKAAQLERWIKTAWPLCKKKSACGGWTENLMLAADHIRRDTRHSDWTIAYNTLGDIQKADAAENGKAVPPQDSKVWRKIVRLSGTVESLNPPPGNKAAWVNDVKVKNGQKAVLMRSSEGLTAMLYIDPRTESLMPGGKMEQGKTYTVIARASGLSWNPKDTQSLDLLSYSVAE
;
A
#
# COMPACT_ATOMS: atom_id res chain seq x y z
N ALA A 1 -26.83 61.18 -21.62
CA ALA A 1 -27.24 60.45 -20.43
C ALA A 1 -25.99 59.76 -19.86
N PRO A 2 -25.66 59.93 -18.56
CA PRO A 2 -24.52 59.23 -17.96
C PRO A 2 -24.87 57.75 -17.76
N VAL A 3 -23.98 56.87 -18.24
CA VAL A 3 -24.06 55.44 -18.02
C VAL A 3 -23.65 55.20 -16.55
N MET A 4 -24.58 54.76 -15.76
CA MET A 4 -24.30 54.33 -14.36
C MET A 4 -23.52 53.00 -14.42
N ALA A 5 -22.30 53.01 -13.89
CA ALA A 5 -21.51 51.81 -13.71
C ALA A 5 -22.22 50.87 -12.71
N ALA A 6 -22.40 49.61 -13.09
CA ALA A 6 -22.93 48.61 -12.18
C ALA A 6 -22.00 48.42 -10.96
N PRO A 7 -22.54 48.21 -9.75
CA PRO A 7 -21.72 48.00 -8.57
C PRO A 7 -20.86 46.73 -8.77
N ALA A 8 -19.57 46.82 -8.46
CA ALA A 8 -18.65 45.72 -8.50
C ALA A 8 -19.14 44.61 -7.56
N ALA A 9 -19.14 43.35 -8.05
CA ALA A 9 -19.46 42.21 -7.23
C ALA A 9 -18.48 42.12 -6.06
N PRO A 10 -18.95 41.80 -4.84
CA PRO A 10 -18.06 41.65 -3.68
C PRO A 10 -17.00 40.62 -3.97
N ALA A 11 -15.76 40.94 -3.64
CA ALA A 11 -14.65 40.01 -3.77
C ALA A 11 -14.94 38.74 -2.95
N PRO A 12 -14.63 37.53 -3.46
CA PRO A 12 -14.84 36.31 -2.71
C PRO A 12 -14.05 36.40 -1.40
N VAL A 13 -14.74 36.21 -0.27
CA VAL A 13 -14.10 36.09 1.04
C VAL A 13 -13.21 34.90 1.00
N ALA A 14 -11.89 35.07 1.18
CA ALA A 14 -10.95 33.98 1.23
C ALA A 14 -11.34 33.05 2.38
N ALA A 15 -11.61 31.80 2.07
CA ALA A 15 -11.90 30.80 3.07
C ALA A 15 -10.66 30.64 3.98
N THR A 16 -10.86 30.69 5.29
CA THR A 16 -9.78 30.52 6.26
C THR A 16 -9.44 29.03 6.40
N ALA A 17 -8.15 28.68 6.39
CA ALA A 17 -7.70 27.34 6.68
C ALA A 17 -8.13 26.94 8.10
N THR A 18 -8.76 25.77 8.22
CA THR A 18 -9.28 25.27 9.50
C THR A 18 -8.54 23.99 9.89
N ALA A 19 -8.04 23.97 11.12
CA ALA A 19 -7.43 22.77 11.71
C ALA A 19 -8.46 21.65 11.81
N GLN A 20 -8.01 20.43 11.53
CA GLN A 20 -8.83 19.23 11.66
C GLN A 20 -8.37 18.41 12.85
N VAL A 21 -9.32 17.80 13.52
CA VAL A 21 -9.04 16.95 14.67
C VAL A 21 -8.93 15.49 14.18
N LEU A 22 -7.79 14.86 14.47
CA LEU A 22 -7.60 13.42 14.32
C LEU A 22 -8.03 12.70 15.60
N PRO A 23 -8.63 11.51 15.49
CA PRO A 23 -8.81 10.67 16.65
C PRO A 23 -7.43 10.28 17.23
N LYS A 24 -7.33 10.16 18.55
CA LYS A 24 -6.11 9.64 19.18
C LYS A 24 -5.85 8.22 18.71
N ALA A 25 -4.59 7.90 18.44
CA ALA A 25 -4.18 6.56 18.06
C ALA A 25 -4.40 5.60 19.23
N ASP A 26 -5.41 4.75 19.13
CA ASP A 26 -5.81 3.77 20.14
C ASP A 26 -5.92 2.38 19.52
N ALA A 27 -5.05 1.46 19.94
CA ALA A 27 -5.03 0.09 19.43
C ALA A 27 -6.30 -0.71 19.79
N SER A 28 -7.03 -0.31 20.83
CA SER A 28 -8.28 -0.93 21.25
C SER A 28 -9.51 -0.37 20.56
N ALA A 29 -9.40 0.80 19.91
CA ALA A 29 -10.52 1.43 19.22
C ALA A 29 -11.05 0.56 18.09
N LEU A 30 -12.37 0.49 17.95
CA LEU A 30 -12.98 -0.15 16.78
C LEU A 30 -12.66 0.64 15.53
N PRO A 31 -12.21 -0.02 14.44
CA PRO A 31 -11.90 0.65 13.20
C PRO A 31 -13.13 1.33 12.61
N SER A 32 -12.98 2.60 12.23
CA SER A 32 -14.04 3.36 11.59
C SER A 32 -13.49 4.13 10.40
N LYS A 33 -14.18 4.06 9.26
CA LYS A 33 -13.76 4.71 8.02
C LYS A 33 -13.71 6.22 8.20
N GLY A 34 -12.55 6.81 7.96
CA GLY A 34 -12.39 8.26 7.84
C GLY A 34 -13.03 8.77 6.55
N GLY A 35 -13.67 9.93 6.61
CA GLY A 35 -14.29 10.57 5.45
C GLY A 35 -13.35 11.46 4.62
N GLN A 36 -12.07 11.48 4.93
CA GLN A 36 -11.10 12.41 4.36
C GLN A 36 -9.81 11.70 3.98
N PHE A 37 -9.11 12.26 2.99
CA PHE A 37 -7.81 11.78 2.53
C PHE A 37 -6.65 12.63 3.03
N ILE A 38 -6.92 13.82 3.57
CA ILE A 38 -5.92 14.64 4.24
C ILE A 38 -6.49 15.18 5.55
N TYR A 39 -5.69 15.03 6.61
CA TYR A 39 -5.98 15.56 7.94
C TYR A 39 -4.89 16.56 8.30
N ASP A 40 -5.27 17.81 8.51
CA ASP A 40 -4.38 18.93 8.83
C ASP A 40 -4.72 19.47 10.21
N GLU A 41 -4.05 18.98 11.25
CA GLU A 41 -4.25 19.45 12.63
C GLU A 41 -3.70 20.86 12.86
N PHE A 42 -2.87 21.39 11.95
CA PHE A 42 -2.30 22.73 12.06
C PHE A 42 -3.15 23.81 11.39
N GLY A 43 -4.03 23.43 10.46
CA GLY A 43 -4.81 24.37 9.68
C GLY A 43 -3.94 25.24 8.76
N VAL A 44 -2.87 24.68 8.21
CA VAL A 44 -1.88 25.41 7.39
C VAL A 44 -2.07 25.25 5.89
N LEU A 45 -2.90 24.29 5.47
CA LEU A 45 -3.20 24.09 4.06
C LEU A 45 -4.21 25.11 3.57
N ASP A 46 -3.91 25.71 2.43
CA ASP A 46 -4.89 26.50 1.70
C ASP A 46 -6.16 25.68 1.42
N PRO A 47 -7.37 26.19 1.74
CA PRO A 47 -8.61 25.43 1.57
C PRO A 47 -8.86 24.98 0.13
N ALA A 48 -8.46 25.75 -0.89
CA ALA A 48 -8.64 25.37 -2.29
C ALA A 48 -7.68 24.26 -2.70
N ILE A 49 -6.42 24.35 -2.26
CA ILE A 49 -5.41 23.29 -2.47
C ILE A 49 -5.85 22.01 -1.78
N ARG A 50 -6.33 22.10 -0.54
CA ARG A 50 -6.84 20.95 0.20
C ARG A 50 -8.03 20.30 -0.50
N ALA A 51 -9.02 21.08 -0.94
CA ALA A 51 -10.19 20.57 -1.64
C ALA A 51 -9.80 19.87 -2.96
N GLN A 52 -8.86 20.42 -3.69
CA GLN A 52 -8.34 19.80 -4.92
C GLN A 52 -7.63 18.49 -4.63
N PHE A 53 -6.81 18.43 -3.60
CA PHE A 53 -6.10 17.21 -3.19
C PHE A 53 -7.08 16.13 -2.72
N GLU A 54 -8.05 16.46 -1.88
CA GLU A 54 -9.12 15.57 -1.46
C GLU A 54 -9.84 14.95 -2.66
N LYS A 55 -10.22 15.79 -3.62
CA LYS A 55 -10.88 15.34 -4.86
C LYS A 55 -10.00 14.36 -5.64
N GLN A 56 -8.74 14.67 -5.83
CA GLN A 56 -7.80 13.79 -6.56
C GLN A 56 -7.63 12.43 -5.88
N MET A 57 -7.49 12.39 -4.56
CA MET A 57 -7.36 11.15 -3.81
C MET A 57 -8.66 10.34 -3.82
N TYR A 58 -9.80 11.00 -3.70
CA TYR A 58 -11.11 10.37 -3.80
C TYR A 58 -11.33 9.74 -5.18
N GLU A 59 -11.09 10.49 -6.26
CA GLU A 59 -11.23 9.99 -7.64
C GLU A 59 -10.29 8.81 -7.91
N HIS A 60 -9.07 8.87 -7.37
CA HIS A 60 -8.13 7.75 -7.45
C HIS A 60 -8.64 6.51 -6.72
N ALA A 61 -9.14 6.67 -5.50
CA ALA A 61 -9.72 5.58 -4.72
C ALA A 61 -10.94 4.95 -5.43
N GLN A 62 -11.79 5.78 -6.04
CA GLN A 62 -12.93 5.30 -6.83
C GLN A 62 -12.49 4.51 -8.08
N ALA A 63 -11.46 4.99 -8.78
CA ALA A 63 -10.99 4.38 -10.02
C ALA A 63 -10.17 3.10 -9.78
N THR A 64 -9.38 3.05 -8.71
CA THR A 64 -8.37 2.00 -8.50
C THR A 64 -8.57 1.18 -7.23
N GLY A 65 -9.43 1.61 -6.33
CA GLY A 65 -9.56 1.05 -4.98
C GLY A 65 -8.39 1.36 -4.05
N VAL A 66 -7.37 2.11 -4.49
CA VAL A 66 -6.23 2.49 -3.65
C VAL A 66 -6.56 3.73 -2.84
N GLU A 67 -6.46 3.62 -1.52
CA GLU A 67 -6.69 4.73 -0.60
C GLU A 67 -5.36 5.27 -0.08
N ILE A 68 -5.14 6.56 -0.26
CA ILE A 68 -3.92 7.26 0.18
C ILE A 68 -4.34 8.36 1.15
N VAL A 69 -3.99 8.23 2.42
CA VAL A 69 -4.33 9.18 3.47
C VAL A 69 -3.07 9.85 3.99
N THR A 70 -3.10 11.16 4.09
CA THR A 70 -1.98 11.98 4.59
C THR A 70 -2.36 12.67 5.89
N LEU A 71 -1.48 12.61 6.88
CA LEU A 71 -1.70 13.07 8.24
C LEU A 71 -0.64 14.09 8.64
N LEU A 72 -1.07 15.31 8.92
CA LEU A 72 -0.28 16.39 9.51
C LEU A 72 -0.61 16.45 11.00
N VAL A 73 0.27 15.93 11.84
CA VAL A 73 -0.02 15.57 13.23
C VAL A 73 0.73 16.45 14.21
N LYS A 74 0.04 16.97 15.21
CA LYS A 74 0.64 17.73 16.31
C LYS A 74 1.31 16.83 17.34
N ASP A 75 0.68 15.69 17.65
CA ASP A 75 1.17 14.78 18.68
C ASP A 75 1.02 13.31 18.26
N LEU A 76 2.13 12.61 18.25
CA LEU A 76 2.19 11.16 17.98
C LEU A 76 1.78 10.29 19.18
N GLY A 77 1.48 10.89 20.33
CA GLY A 77 1.10 10.17 21.54
C GLY A 77 2.19 9.26 22.08
N GLY A 78 3.44 9.67 21.98
CA GLY A 78 4.61 8.89 22.43
C GLY A 78 5.03 7.77 21.49
N LYS A 79 4.40 7.64 20.32
CA LYS A 79 4.75 6.63 19.30
C LYS A 79 5.78 7.18 18.31
N SER A 80 6.50 6.28 17.63
CA SER A 80 7.20 6.67 16.41
C SER A 80 6.19 7.06 15.32
N ALA A 81 6.60 7.87 14.33
CA ALA A 81 5.73 8.21 13.20
C ALA A 81 5.30 6.95 12.43
N GLU A 82 6.15 5.94 12.35
CA GLU A 82 5.84 4.66 11.69
C GLU A 82 4.78 3.87 12.47
N ASP A 83 4.93 3.70 13.79
CA ASP A 83 3.95 3.02 14.64
C ASP A 83 2.61 3.78 14.67
N TYR A 84 2.67 5.10 14.66
CA TYR A 84 1.48 5.94 14.55
C TYR A 84 0.76 5.72 13.22
N ALA A 85 1.49 5.72 12.10
CA ALA A 85 0.92 5.46 10.78
C ALA A 85 0.31 4.06 10.67
N HIS A 86 0.95 3.03 11.23
CA HIS A 86 0.38 1.68 11.33
C HIS A 86 -0.94 1.66 12.11
N ALA A 87 -0.96 2.28 13.28
CA ALA A 87 -2.17 2.38 14.11
C ALA A 87 -3.30 3.10 13.37
N MET A 88 -2.99 4.22 12.71
CA MET A 88 -3.97 5.00 11.98
C MET A 88 -4.47 4.33 10.71
N MET A 89 -3.63 3.55 10.02
CA MET A 89 -4.07 2.74 8.88
C MET A 89 -5.19 1.79 9.29
N ARG A 90 -5.06 1.13 10.43
CA ARG A 90 -6.09 0.24 10.97
C ARG A 90 -7.31 1.04 11.47
N GLN A 91 -7.08 2.07 12.27
CA GLN A 91 -8.13 2.83 12.96
C GLN A 91 -9.02 3.59 11.98
N LEU A 92 -8.45 4.20 10.96
CA LEU A 92 -9.18 4.90 9.88
C LEU A 92 -9.63 3.96 8.76
N ARG A 93 -9.32 2.66 8.84
CA ARG A 93 -9.63 1.65 7.82
C ARG A 93 -9.16 2.07 6.42
N VAL A 94 -7.90 2.49 6.33
CA VAL A 94 -7.31 2.92 5.07
C VAL A 94 -7.01 1.70 4.21
N GLY A 95 -7.70 1.60 3.09
CA GLY A 95 -7.67 0.44 2.21
C GLY A 95 -8.34 -0.80 2.80
N LYS A 96 -8.06 -1.94 2.19
CA LYS A 96 -8.49 -3.27 2.63
C LYS A 96 -7.28 -4.08 3.06
N LEU A 97 -7.33 -4.71 4.23
CA LEU A 97 -6.23 -5.50 4.77
C LEU A 97 -5.95 -6.77 3.96
N ASP A 98 -6.98 -7.32 3.30
CA ASP A 98 -6.88 -8.54 2.51
C ASP A 98 -6.05 -8.40 1.24
N VAL A 99 -5.98 -7.21 0.66
CA VAL A 99 -5.16 -6.93 -0.53
C VAL A 99 -4.08 -5.87 -0.28
N GLY A 100 -4.12 -5.18 0.85
CA GLY A 100 -3.14 -4.18 1.23
C GLY A 100 -3.11 -2.98 0.28
N ASN A 101 -4.29 -2.45 -0.11
CA ASN A 101 -4.41 -1.35 -1.05
C ASN A 101 -4.52 0.04 -0.38
N GLY A 102 -4.02 0.17 0.84
CA GLY A 102 -3.95 1.41 1.58
C GLY A 102 -2.53 1.95 1.72
N ALA A 103 -2.42 3.28 1.86
CA ALA A 103 -1.19 3.97 2.21
C ALA A 103 -1.48 5.09 3.22
N VAL A 104 -0.65 5.23 4.24
CA VAL A 104 -0.71 6.32 5.23
C VAL A 104 0.62 7.02 5.28
N LEU A 105 0.58 8.33 5.08
CA LEU A 105 1.72 9.23 5.16
C LEU A 105 1.56 10.13 6.38
N VAL A 106 2.58 10.24 7.21
CA VAL A 106 2.55 11.03 8.45
C VAL A 106 3.72 12.00 8.49
N VAL A 107 3.43 13.23 8.85
CA VAL A 107 4.43 14.21 9.27
C VAL A 107 4.01 14.81 10.61
N ALA A 108 4.91 14.74 11.58
CA ALA A 108 4.78 15.36 12.91
C ALA A 108 5.90 16.40 13.11
N PRO A 109 5.67 17.66 12.67
CA PRO A 109 6.70 18.68 12.61
C PRO A 109 7.29 19.04 13.97
N GLU A 110 6.48 19.11 15.01
CA GLU A 110 6.94 19.49 16.35
C GLU A 110 7.81 18.39 16.99
N GLN A 111 7.60 17.13 16.60
CA GLN A 111 8.36 15.98 17.08
C GLN A 111 9.49 15.58 16.13
N ASN A 112 9.66 16.32 15.03
CA ASN A 112 10.69 16.11 14.02
C ASN A 112 10.68 14.67 13.45
N GLN A 113 9.49 14.12 13.19
CA GLN A 113 9.30 12.78 12.67
C GLN A 113 8.39 12.76 11.45
N ALA A 114 8.66 11.84 10.53
CA ALA A 114 7.82 11.52 9.39
C ALA A 114 7.94 10.03 9.03
N ALA A 115 6.87 9.48 8.46
CA ALA A 115 6.86 8.11 7.97
C ALA A 115 5.86 7.93 6.83
N ALA A 116 6.07 6.88 6.05
CA ALA A 116 5.09 6.32 5.13
C ALA A 116 4.89 4.84 5.47
N VAL A 117 3.65 4.41 5.57
CA VAL A 117 3.28 3.00 5.71
C VAL A 117 2.44 2.62 4.51
N LEU A 118 2.91 1.62 3.77
CA LEU A 118 2.28 1.13 2.56
C LEU A 118 1.78 -0.29 2.78
N GLY A 119 0.55 -0.56 2.42
CA GLY A 119 0.02 -1.91 2.39
C GLY A 119 0.74 -2.79 1.36
N ALA A 120 0.66 -4.10 1.51
CA ALA A 120 1.40 -5.05 0.68
C ALA A 120 1.13 -4.87 -0.82
N GLY A 121 -0.13 -4.67 -1.19
CA GLY A 121 -0.54 -4.45 -2.58
C GLY A 121 0.00 -3.16 -3.16
N VAL A 122 -0.06 -2.05 -2.42
CA VAL A 122 0.51 -0.77 -2.85
C VAL A 122 2.01 -0.89 -3.09
N ARG A 123 2.74 -1.56 -2.18
CA ARG A 123 4.18 -1.77 -2.33
C ARG A 123 4.51 -2.52 -3.61
N LEU A 124 3.77 -3.58 -3.93
CA LEU A 124 3.96 -4.34 -5.16
C LEU A 124 3.62 -3.52 -6.41
N ASP A 125 2.59 -2.67 -6.35
CA ASP A 125 2.17 -1.84 -7.46
C ASP A 125 3.13 -0.68 -7.76
N MET A 126 3.91 -0.24 -6.79
CA MET A 126 4.98 0.73 -7.02
C MET A 126 6.13 0.19 -7.86
N GLY A 127 6.06 -1.06 -8.30
CA GLY A 127 6.86 -1.66 -9.37
C GLY A 127 8.13 -2.37 -8.89
N SER A 128 8.74 -1.95 -7.82
CA SER A 128 9.87 -2.65 -7.21
C SER A 128 9.88 -2.43 -5.70
N HIS A 129 10.42 -3.41 -4.98
CA HIS A 129 10.68 -3.30 -3.56
C HIS A 129 11.51 -2.04 -3.22
N ASP A 130 12.49 -1.73 -4.05
CA ASP A 130 13.36 -0.57 -3.88
C ASP A 130 12.62 0.76 -4.00
N LYS A 131 11.65 0.86 -4.90
CA LYS A 131 10.90 2.10 -5.14
C LYS A 131 10.05 2.50 -3.94
N ALA A 132 9.35 1.54 -3.34
CA ALA A 132 8.61 1.76 -2.10
C ALA A 132 9.54 2.15 -0.95
N ALA A 133 10.68 1.47 -0.80
CA ALA A 133 11.69 1.77 0.20
C ALA A 133 12.36 3.14 -0.03
N GLN A 134 12.55 3.56 -1.27
CA GLN A 134 13.02 4.90 -1.61
C GLN A 134 12.04 5.99 -1.19
N LEU A 135 10.73 5.79 -1.44
CA LEU A 135 9.71 6.74 -1.02
C LEU A 135 9.70 6.91 0.51
N GLU A 136 9.76 5.81 1.25
CA GLU A 136 9.80 5.83 2.71
C GLU A 136 11.03 6.57 3.24
N ARG A 137 12.22 6.31 2.66
CA ARG A 137 13.45 7.04 3.01
C ARG A 137 13.34 8.51 2.64
N TRP A 138 12.79 8.83 1.47
CA TRP A 138 12.65 10.20 1.02
C TRP A 138 11.79 11.02 1.95
N ILE A 139 10.66 10.52 2.40
CA ILE A 139 9.81 11.21 3.39
C ILE A 139 10.59 11.49 4.68
N LYS A 140 11.31 10.48 5.20
CA LYS A 140 12.10 10.62 6.44
C LYS A 140 13.24 11.64 6.31
N THR A 141 13.86 11.76 5.15
CA THR A 141 15.03 12.63 4.91
C THR A 141 14.67 14.00 4.36
N ALA A 142 13.67 14.11 3.51
CA ALA A 142 13.26 15.37 2.92
C ALA A 142 12.53 16.27 3.92
N TRP A 143 11.81 15.68 4.84
CA TRP A 143 11.05 16.40 5.84
C TRP A 143 11.89 17.41 6.66
N PRO A 144 13.05 17.08 7.26
CA PRO A 144 13.85 18.03 8.02
C PRO A 144 14.38 19.18 7.15
N LEU A 145 14.69 18.90 5.89
CA LEU A 145 15.14 19.92 4.93
C LEU A 145 14.03 20.88 4.54
N CYS A 146 12.80 20.39 4.44
CA CYS A 146 11.63 21.16 4.05
C CYS A 146 11.04 22.00 5.19
N LYS A 147 11.47 21.78 6.43
CA LYS A 147 11.13 22.61 7.59
C LYS A 147 11.63 24.05 7.43
N LYS A 148 12.73 24.24 6.70
CA LYS A 148 13.23 25.58 6.29
C LYS A 148 12.58 25.89 4.95
N LYS A 149 11.50 26.68 4.94
CA LYS A 149 10.69 27.09 3.76
C LYS A 149 11.45 27.41 2.47
N SER A 150 12.76 27.64 2.54
CA SER A 150 13.60 28.03 1.40
C SER A 150 14.07 26.87 0.51
N ALA A 151 13.96 25.60 0.95
CA ALA A 151 14.59 24.48 0.23
C ALA A 151 13.62 23.67 -0.65
N CYS A 152 12.32 23.61 -0.33
CA CYS A 152 11.38 22.75 -1.06
C CYS A 152 9.90 23.19 -1.00
N GLY A 153 9.62 24.49 -0.98
CA GLY A 153 8.23 24.98 -1.00
C GLY A 153 7.41 24.77 0.29
N GLY A 154 7.78 23.82 1.11
CA GLY A 154 7.14 23.49 2.38
C GLY A 154 6.98 21.98 2.59
N TRP A 155 6.86 21.58 3.84
CA TRP A 155 6.70 20.19 4.23
C TRP A 155 5.32 19.59 3.85
N THR A 156 4.26 20.42 3.77
CA THR A 156 2.93 20.03 3.29
C THR A 156 2.96 19.63 1.81
N GLU A 157 3.67 20.39 0.99
CA GLU A 157 3.81 20.11 -0.45
C GLU A 157 4.58 18.81 -0.70
N ASN A 158 5.60 18.52 0.09
CA ASN A 158 6.32 17.26 -0.03
C ASN A 158 5.47 16.06 0.38
N LEU A 159 4.61 16.21 1.39
CA LEU A 159 3.68 15.16 1.77
C LEU A 159 2.67 14.88 0.64
N MET A 160 2.12 15.95 0.06
CA MET A 160 1.21 15.82 -1.10
C MET A 160 1.93 15.26 -2.32
N LEU A 161 3.18 15.64 -2.56
CA LEU A 161 3.98 15.09 -3.66
C LEU A 161 4.25 13.60 -3.47
N ALA A 162 4.54 13.15 -2.25
CA ALA A 162 4.69 11.74 -1.93
C ALA A 162 3.39 10.94 -2.20
N ALA A 163 2.25 11.48 -1.80
CA ALA A 163 0.95 10.89 -2.10
C ALA A 163 0.69 10.81 -3.61
N ASP A 164 1.06 11.85 -4.36
CA ASP A 164 0.94 11.86 -5.82
C ASP A 164 1.85 10.84 -6.52
N HIS A 165 3.03 10.57 -5.98
CA HIS A 165 3.88 9.49 -6.46
C HIS A 165 3.19 8.12 -6.32
N ILE A 166 2.60 7.83 -5.15
CA ILE A 166 1.85 6.59 -4.95
C ILE A 166 0.67 6.53 -5.93
N ARG A 167 -0.09 7.61 -6.05
CA ARG A 167 -1.23 7.71 -6.97
C ARG A 167 -0.85 7.38 -8.41
N ARG A 168 0.24 7.93 -8.91
CA ARG A 168 0.72 7.67 -10.28
C ARG A 168 1.16 6.24 -10.49
N ASP A 169 1.84 5.66 -9.53
CA ASP A 169 2.36 4.28 -9.62
C ASP A 169 1.24 3.23 -9.48
N THR A 170 0.14 3.57 -8.80
CA THR A 170 -1.01 2.67 -8.58
C THR A 170 -2.20 2.92 -9.52
N ARG A 171 -2.02 3.73 -10.55
CA ARG A 171 -3.11 4.11 -11.49
C ARG A 171 -3.74 2.95 -12.27
N HIS A 172 -3.07 1.80 -12.35
CA HIS A 172 -3.52 0.60 -13.02
C HIS A 172 -3.73 -0.57 -12.07
N SER A 173 -3.91 -0.29 -10.79
CA SER A 173 -4.15 -1.31 -9.77
C SER A 173 -5.46 -2.04 -10.03
N ASP A 174 -5.42 -3.37 -9.89
CA ASP A 174 -6.58 -4.25 -9.96
C ASP A 174 -6.50 -5.26 -8.80
N TRP A 175 -7.52 -5.27 -7.96
CA TRP A 175 -7.61 -6.11 -6.77
C TRP A 175 -8.57 -7.28 -6.94
N THR A 176 -8.98 -7.56 -8.17
CA THR A 176 -9.87 -8.68 -8.48
C THR A 176 -9.16 -10.00 -8.25
N ILE A 177 -9.78 -10.89 -7.49
CA ILE A 177 -9.30 -12.26 -7.33
C ILE A 177 -9.60 -13.00 -8.62
N ALA A 178 -8.56 -13.31 -9.39
CA ALA A 178 -8.67 -13.96 -10.69
C ALA A 178 -8.79 -15.49 -10.56
N TYR A 179 -8.18 -16.06 -9.51
CA TYR A 179 -8.15 -17.51 -9.29
C TYR A 179 -8.46 -17.86 -7.85
N ASN A 180 -9.14 -18.98 -7.64
CA ASN A 180 -9.44 -19.51 -6.31
C ASN A 180 -8.67 -20.81 -6.01
N THR A 181 -7.86 -21.29 -6.93
CA THR A 181 -7.02 -22.48 -6.77
C THR A 181 -5.64 -22.27 -7.37
N LEU A 182 -4.67 -23.01 -6.86
CA LEU A 182 -3.32 -22.99 -7.39
C LEU A 182 -3.26 -23.67 -8.76
N GLY A 183 -4.08 -24.70 -8.97
CA GLY A 183 -4.17 -25.41 -10.24
C GLY A 183 -4.65 -24.53 -11.39
N ASP A 184 -5.56 -23.60 -11.14
CA ASP A 184 -6.07 -22.71 -12.19
C ASP A 184 -5.02 -21.70 -12.65
N ILE A 185 -4.23 -21.14 -11.74
CA ILE A 185 -3.15 -20.25 -12.14
C ILE A 185 -2.01 -21.01 -12.82
N GLN A 186 -1.74 -22.25 -12.41
CA GLN A 186 -0.75 -23.10 -13.10
C GLN A 186 -1.17 -23.43 -14.54
N LYS A 187 -2.45 -23.70 -14.78
CA LYS A 187 -2.98 -23.90 -16.15
C LYS A 187 -2.81 -22.65 -17.00
N ALA A 188 -3.10 -21.47 -16.45
CA ALA A 188 -2.92 -20.21 -17.15
C ALA A 188 -1.43 -19.96 -17.48
N ASP A 189 -0.54 -20.23 -16.53
CA ASP A 189 0.90 -20.10 -16.67
C ASP A 189 1.44 -21.05 -17.76
N ALA A 190 1.00 -22.31 -17.75
CA ALA A 190 1.36 -23.29 -18.78
C ALA A 190 0.87 -22.88 -20.17
N ALA A 191 -0.31 -22.24 -20.26
CA ALA A 191 -0.86 -21.77 -21.52
C ALA A 191 -0.12 -20.57 -22.12
N GLU A 192 0.53 -19.77 -21.31
CA GLU A 192 1.31 -18.58 -21.71
C GLU A 192 2.80 -18.89 -21.85
N ASN A 193 3.29 -19.98 -21.27
CA ASN A 193 4.71 -20.31 -21.26
C ASN A 193 5.27 -20.47 -22.70
N GLY A 194 6.39 -19.79 -22.95
CA GLY A 194 7.01 -19.74 -24.26
C GLY A 194 6.35 -18.82 -25.29
N LYS A 195 5.29 -18.09 -24.89
CA LYS A 195 4.61 -17.11 -25.75
C LYS A 195 4.98 -15.68 -25.34
N ALA A 196 5.11 -14.79 -26.32
CA ALA A 196 5.27 -13.36 -26.09
C ALA A 196 3.90 -12.72 -25.81
N VAL A 197 3.42 -12.81 -24.58
CA VAL A 197 2.17 -12.18 -24.14
C VAL A 197 2.49 -10.81 -23.55
N PRO A 198 1.89 -9.71 -24.05
CA PRO A 198 2.04 -8.41 -23.43
C PRO A 198 1.57 -8.41 -21.97
N PRO A 199 2.23 -7.70 -21.05
CA PRO A 199 1.87 -7.71 -19.64
C PRO A 199 0.40 -7.41 -19.34
N GLN A 200 -0.22 -6.48 -20.07
CA GLN A 200 -1.62 -6.11 -19.90
C GLN A 200 -2.59 -7.23 -20.29
N ASP A 201 -2.18 -8.13 -21.20
CA ASP A 201 -2.99 -9.24 -21.71
C ASP A 201 -2.71 -10.55 -20.96
N SER A 202 -1.67 -10.58 -20.13
CA SER A 202 -1.30 -11.77 -19.37
C SER A 202 -2.41 -12.19 -18.40
N LYS A 203 -2.69 -13.48 -18.40
CA LYS A 203 -3.60 -14.13 -17.44
C LYS A 203 -2.89 -14.57 -16.14
N VAL A 204 -1.58 -14.35 -16.06
CA VAL A 204 -0.77 -14.71 -14.89
C VAL A 204 -0.14 -13.50 -14.23
N TRP A 205 0.53 -12.65 -15.01
CA TRP A 205 1.27 -11.53 -14.47
C TRP A 205 0.37 -10.59 -13.66
N ARG A 206 0.74 -10.33 -12.41
CA ARG A 206 0.01 -9.50 -11.45
C ARG A 206 -1.40 -9.98 -11.08
N LYS A 207 -1.79 -11.20 -11.47
CA LYS A 207 -3.10 -11.75 -11.10
C LYS A 207 -3.11 -12.20 -9.64
N ILE A 208 -4.25 -11.97 -8.98
CA ILE A 208 -4.45 -12.30 -7.58
C ILE A 208 -5.13 -13.67 -7.48
N VAL A 209 -4.61 -14.49 -6.59
CA VAL A 209 -5.15 -15.80 -6.25
C VAL A 209 -5.52 -15.84 -4.76
N ARG A 210 -6.68 -16.40 -4.47
CA ARG A 210 -7.07 -16.83 -3.12
C ARG A 210 -6.94 -18.32 -3.04
N LEU A 211 -6.19 -18.84 -2.09
CA LEU A 211 -6.03 -20.28 -1.92
C LEU A 211 -5.98 -20.68 -0.45
N SER A 212 -6.35 -21.93 -0.17
CA SER A 212 -6.13 -22.56 1.13
C SER A 212 -4.94 -23.50 1.03
N GLY A 213 -4.08 -23.51 2.03
CA GLY A 213 -2.91 -24.37 2.04
C GLY A 213 -2.25 -24.47 3.40
N THR A 214 -1.46 -25.51 3.56
CA THR A 214 -0.70 -25.80 4.77
C THR A 214 0.74 -25.36 4.62
N VAL A 215 1.29 -24.68 5.61
CA VAL A 215 2.69 -24.26 5.63
C VAL A 215 3.58 -25.48 5.82
N GLU A 216 4.39 -25.82 4.82
CA GLU A 216 5.35 -26.92 4.89
C GLU A 216 6.69 -26.49 5.50
N SER A 217 7.15 -25.29 5.16
CA SER A 217 8.41 -24.76 5.67
C SER A 217 8.40 -23.24 5.77
N LEU A 218 8.91 -22.72 6.87
CA LEU A 218 9.11 -21.28 7.10
C LEU A 218 10.46 -20.77 6.58
N ASN A 219 11.39 -21.66 6.27
CA ASN A 219 12.70 -21.35 5.69
C ASN A 219 13.04 -22.42 4.65
N PRO A 220 12.29 -22.50 3.54
CA PRO A 220 12.52 -23.51 2.54
C PRO A 220 13.88 -23.32 1.87
N PRO A 221 14.61 -24.41 1.59
CA PRO A 221 15.79 -24.30 0.76
C PRO A 221 15.40 -23.79 -0.64
N PRO A 222 16.26 -23.04 -1.32
CA PRO A 222 15.99 -22.60 -2.67
C PRO A 222 15.76 -23.83 -3.56
N GLY A 223 14.58 -23.90 -4.17
CA GLY A 223 14.27 -24.94 -5.15
C GLY A 223 15.13 -24.79 -6.41
N ASN A 224 15.47 -25.88 -7.06
CA ASN A 224 16.44 -25.93 -8.15
C ASN A 224 16.14 -25.01 -9.35
N LYS A 225 14.93 -24.48 -9.49
CA LYS A 225 14.54 -23.60 -10.62
C LYS A 225 13.91 -22.29 -10.18
N ALA A 226 13.37 -22.21 -8.96
CA ALA A 226 12.97 -20.96 -8.32
C ALA A 226 14.15 -20.26 -7.60
N ALA A 227 15.34 -20.85 -7.62
CA ALA A 227 16.51 -20.37 -6.88
C ALA A 227 16.82 -18.90 -7.17
N TRP A 228 16.81 -18.51 -8.46
CA TRP A 228 17.10 -17.12 -8.81
C TRP A 228 16.05 -16.13 -8.28
N VAL A 229 14.77 -16.43 -8.44
CA VAL A 229 13.69 -15.57 -7.92
C VAL A 229 13.75 -15.50 -6.39
N ASN A 230 13.97 -16.66 -5.76
CA ASN A 230 14.13 -16.76 -4.31
C ASN A 230 15.34 -15.95 -3.82
N ASP A 231 16.48 -16.07 -4.48
CA ASP A 231 17.69 -15.33 -4.12
C ASP A 231 17.51 -13.81 -4.23
N VAL A 232 16.87 -13.32 -5.29
CA VAL A 232 16.60 -11.90 -5.47
C VAL A 232 15.65 -11.38 -4.38
N LYS A 233 14.56 -12.11 -4.11
CA LYS A 233 13.56 -11.69 -3.12
C LYS A 233 14.10 -11.75 -1.70
N VAL A 234 14.82 -12.78 -1.35
CA VAL A 234 15.45 -12.93 -0.03
C VAL A 234 16.57 -11.91 0.17
N LYS A 235 17.37 -11.61 -0.85
CA LYS A 235 18.35 -10.51 -0.80
C LYS A 235 17.69 -9.15 -0.57
N ASN A 236 16.48 -8.96 -1.06
CA ASN A 236 15.69 -7.77 -0.80
C ASN A 236 14.98 -7.78 0.57
N GLY A 237 15.32 -8.71 1.45
CA GLY A 237 14.80 -8.81 2.82
C GLY A 237 13.43 -9.45 2.96
N GLN A 238 12.90 -10.07 1.91
CA GLN A 238 11.65 -10.81 1.99
C GLN A 238 11.86 -12.18 2.64
N LYS A 239 10.84 -12.66 3.37
CA LYS A 239 10.79 -14.03 3.86
C LYS A 239 10.20 -14.93 2.79
N ALA A 240 10.68 -16.17 2.69
CA ALA A 240 10.10 -17.20 1.84
C ALA A 240 9.40 -18.25 2.71
N VAL A 241 8.20 -18.64 2.33
CA VAL A 241 7.41 -19.70 2.98
C VAL A 241 6.93 -20.68 1.93
N LEU A 242 7.23 -21.96 2.11
CA LEU A 242 6.70 -23.01 1.25
C LEU A 242 5.33 -23.45 1.78
N MET A 243 4.34 -23.43 0.90
CA MET A 243 2.96 -23.84 1.19
C MET A 243 2.52 -24.93 0.23
N ARG A 244 1.77 -25.90 0.73
CA ARG A 244 1.06 -26.91 -0.06
C ARG A 244 -0.43 -26.61 -0.05
N SER A 245 -1.01 -26.44 -1.23
CA SER A 245 -2.45 -26.25 -1.40
C SER A 245 -3.23 -27.54 -1.09
N SER A 246 -4.55 -27.39 -0.91
CA SER A 246 -5.46 -28.54 -0.77
C SER A 246 -5.48 -29.47 -1.99
N GLU A 247 -5.01 -28.99 -3.16
CA GLU A 247 -4.85 -29.78 -4.39
C GLU A 247 -3.54 -30.58 -4.42
N GLY A 248 -2.69 -30.46 -3.39
CA GLY A 248 -1.38 -31.10 -3.36
C GLY A 248 -0.27 -30.36 -4.12
N LEU A 249 -0.59 -29.20 -4.71
CA LEU A 249 0.35 -28.36 -5.42
C LEU A 249 1.08 -27.42 -4.46
N THR A 250 2.29 -26.99 -4.82
CA THR A 250 3.11 -26.13 -3.97
C THR A 250 3.24 -24.71 -4.50
N ALA A 251 3.28 -23.77 -3.57
CA ALA A 251 3.59 -22.36 -3.83
C ALA A 251 4.69 -21.88 -2.89
N MET A 252 5.58 -21.05 -3.41
CA MET A 252 6.53 -20.28 -2.65
C MET A 252 5.92 -18.90 -2.42
N LEU A 253 5.60 -18.60 -1.16
CA LEU A 253 5.07 -17.30 -0.76
C LEU A 253 6.22 -16.40 -0.33
N TYR A 254 6.26 -15.19 -0.87
CA TYR A 254 7.21 -14.15 -0.46
C TYR A 254 6.50 -13.10 0.38
N ILE A 255 7.05 -12.84 1.56
CA ILE A 255 6.47 -11.96 2.58
C ILE A 255 7.41 -10.79 2.83
N ASP A 256 6.94 -9.57 2.62
CA ASP A 256 7.66 -8.38 3.07
C ASP A 256 7.44 -8.20 4.58
N PRO A 257 8.49 -8.28 5.42
CA PRO A 257 8.37 -8.14 6.87
C PRO A 257 7.72 -6.82 7.31
N ARG A 258 7.82 -5.77 6.49
CA ARG A 258 7.24 -4.46 6.79
C ARG A 258 5.71 -4.44 6.68
N THR A 259 5.14 -5.35 5.92
CA THR A 259 3.69 -5.48 5.75
C THR A 259 3.09 -6.65 6.53
N GLU A 260 3.91 -7.55 7.04
CA GLU A 260 3.46 -8.74 7.79
C GLU A 260 2.62 -8.36 9.01
N SER A 261 3.00 -7.31 9.73
CA SER A 261 2.25 -6.81 10.90
C SER A 261 0.87 -6.23 10.57
N LEU A 262 0.61 -5.91 9.31
CA LEU A 262 -0.69 -5.44 8.84
C LEU A 262 -1.65 -6.59 8.48
N MET A 263 -1.16 -7.82 8.43
CA MET A 263 -1.93 -8.99 8.01
C MET A 263 -2.70 -9.61 9.17
N PRO A 264 -3.95 -10.05 8.97
CA PRO A 264 -4.82 -10.52 10.06
C PRO A 264 -4.43 -11.88 10.65
N GLY A 265 -3.60 -12.67 9.97
CA GLY A 265 -3.25 -14.04 10.35
C GLY A 265 -2.26 -14.18 11.52
N GLY A 266 -1.68 -13.08 11.97
CA GLY A 266 -0.61 -13.10 12.97
C GLY A 266 0.68 -13.74 12.45
N LYS A 267 1.42 -14.46 13.30
CA LYS A 267 2.64 -15.15 12.88
C LYS A 267 2.29 -16.49 12.24
N MET A 268 2.79 -16.74 11.01
CA MET A 268 2.64 -18.05 10.39
C MET A 268 3.38 -19.15 11.16
N GLU A 269 2.77 -20.31 11.23
CA GLU A 269 3.30 -21.49 11.89
C GLU A 269 3.36 -22.67 10.94
N GLN A 270 4.46 -23.43 11.00
CA GLN A 270 4.62 -24.65 10.21
C GLN A 270 3.57 -25.70 10.61
N GLY A 271 3.01 -26.38 9.64
CA GLY A 271 1.96 -27.38 9.82
C GLY A 271 0.55 -26.83 9.96
N LYS A 272 0.38 -25.50 10.08
CA LYS A 272 -0.95 -24.87 10.11
C LYS A 272 -1.45 -24.56 8.69
N THR A 273 -2.77 -24.58 8.56
CA THR A 273 -3.49 -24.23 7.32
C THR A 273 -3.98 -22.78 7.39
N TYR A 274 -3.74 -22.08 6.29
CA TYR A 274 -4.15 -20.68 6.13
C TYR A 274 -4.92 -20.50 4.85
N THR A 275 -5.85 -19.56 4.86
CA THR A 275 -6.36 -18.93 3.64
C THR A 275 -5.45 -17.78 3.31
N VAL A 276 -4.87 -17.77 2.11
CA VAL A 276 -3.97 -16.72 1.66
C VAL A 276 -4.52 -16.03 0.43
N ILE A 277 -4.24 -14.73 0.34
CA ILE A 277 -4.42 -13.92 -0.85
C ILE A 277 -3.04 -13.48 -1.29
N ALA A 278 -2.68 -13.82 -2.51
CA ALA A 278 -1.35 -13.57 -3.04
C ALA A 278 -1.41 -13.15 -4.51
N ARG A 279 -0.34 -12.55 -4.99
CA ARG A 279 -0.23 -12.07 -6.37
C ARG A 279 0.88 -12.80 -7.10
N ALA A 280 0.59 -13.26 -8.32
CA ALA A 280 1.61 -13.90 -9.14
C ALA A 280 2.71 -12.91 -9.50
N SER A 281 3.97 -13.29 -9.23
CA SER A 281 5.16 -12.48 -9.53
C SER A 281 5.47 -12.40 -11.02
N GLY A 282 4.91 -13.31 -11.81
CA GLY A 282 5.12 -13.44 -13.25
C GLY A 282 4.95 -14.89 -13.69
N LEU A 283 5.37 -15.19 -14.92
CA LEU A 283 5.42 -16.57 -15.43
C LEU A 283 6.47 -17.38 -14.66
N SER A 284 6.14 -18.60 -14.30
CA SER A 284 7.11 -19.51 -13.74
C SER A 284 8.04 -20.04 -14.85
N TRP A 285 9.29 -20.32 -14.49
CA TRP A 285 10.25 -20.93 -15.42
C TRP A 285 9.76 -22.27 -15.96
N ASN A 286 9.11 -23.05 -15.11
CA ASN A 286 8.43 -24.28 -15.46
C ASN A 286 7.04 -24.27 -14.77
N PRO A 287 5.93 -24.21 -15.54
CA PRO A 287 4.58 -24.14 -14.97
C PRO A 287 4.16 -25.33 -14.11
N LYS A 288 4.89 -26.44 -14.20
CA LYS A 288 4.67 -27.64 -13.38
C LYS A 288 5.39 -27.58 -12.03
N ASP A 289 6.29 -26.62 -11.85
CA ASP A 289 7.03 -26.43 -10.61
C ASP A 289 6.21 -25.58 -9.62
N THR A 290 6.82 -25.31 -8.46
CA THR A 290 6.27 -24.45 -7.43
C THR A 290 6.02 -23.04 -7.95
N GLN A 291 4.79 -22.53 -7.78
CA GLN A 291 4.43 -21.17 -8.16
C GLN A 291 5.06 -20.16 -7.21
N SER A 292 5.59 -19.07 -7.76
CA SER A 292 6.12 -17.93 -6.98
C SER A 292 5.04 -16.87 -6.83
N LEU A 293 4.62 -16.62 -5.59
CA LEU A 293 3.55 -15.68 -5.26
C LEU A 293 4.02 -14.66 -4.22
N ASP A 294 3.67 -13.41 -4.43
CA ASP A 294 3.85 -12.36 -3.43
C ASP A 294 2.63 -12.31 -2.51
N LEU A 295 2.83 -12.53 -1.21
CA LEU A 295 1.75 -12.55 -0.24
C LEU A 295 1.18 -11.16 -0.03
N LEU A 296 -0.14 -11.03 -0.13
CA LEU A 296 -0.90 -9.83 0.20
C LEU A 296 -1.48 -9.90 1.62
N SER A 297 -2.09 -11.03 1.95
CA SER A 297 -2.62 -11.28 3.29
C SER A 297 -2.82 -12.77 3.54
N TYR A 298 -3.03 -13.11 4.80
CA TYR A 298 -3.42 -14.46 5.23
C TYR A 298 -4.25 -14.40 6.50
N SER A 299 -5.08 -15.40 6.68
CA SER A 299 -5.82 -15.68 7.91
C SER A 299 -5.79 -17.17 8.21
N VAL A 300 -5.95 -17.55 9.47
CA VAL A 300 -6.09 -18.97 9.83
C VAL A 300 -7.31 -19.51 9.11
N ALA A 301 -7.20 -20.67 8.45
CA ALA A 301 -8.33 -21.31 7.82
C ALA A 301 -9.31 -21.79 8.92
N GLU A 302 -10.59 -21.53 8.69
CA GLU A 302 -11.68 -22.01 9.55
C GLU A 302 -11.88 -23.52 9.42
#